data_989408e8db685531b48550f671db7d16
#
_entry.id   989408e8db685531b48550f671db7d16
#
_cell.length_a   1.000
_cell.length_b   1.000
_cell.length_c   1.000
_cell.angle_alpha   90.00
_cell.angle_beta   90.00
_cell.angle_gamma   90.00
#
_symmetry.space_group_name_H-M   'P 1'
#
loop_
_entity.id
_entity.type
_entity.pdbx_description
1 polymer ?
#
loop_
_entity_poly.entity_id
_entity_poly.type
_entity_poly.pdbx_seq_one_letter_code
_entity_poly.pdbx_strand_id
1 'polypeptide(L)'
;ALSFFRQLLLREKGAYWTFIVHTGERTLVGASPERHISVRDGLAVMNPISGTYRYPPAGPNLAEVMEFLDNRKEADELYMVVDEELKMMARICEDGGRVLGPYLKEMAHLAHTEYFIEGQTSRDVREVLRETLFAPTVTGSPLESACRVIRRYEPQGRGYYSGVAALIGGDGQGGRTLDSAILIRTAEIESDGRLRIGVGSTIVRHSDPLGEAAESRAKASGLIAALKSQAPQRLGSHPHVVAALASRNAPIADFWLRGASERQQLQADLSGREVLIVDAEDTFTSMIAKQLKSLGLTVTVRGFQEPYSFDGYDLVIMGPGPGNPTEIGQPKIGHLHLAIRSLLSERRPFLAVCLSHQVLSLCLGLDLQRRQEPNQGVQKQIDLFGAAERVGFYNTFAARALQDRIEIPEVGPIEISRDRETGEV
;
A
#
# COMPACT_ATOMS: atom_id res chain seq x y z
N ALA A 1 -17.37 5.68 -30.53
CA ALA A 1 -16.87 4.67 -29.57
C ALA A 1 -16.12 3.54 -30.30
N LEU A 2 -16.75 2.78 -31.20
CA LEU A 2 -16.13 1.61 -31.87
C LEU A 2 -14.86 1.95 -32.67
N SER A 3 -14.85 3.05 -33.42
CA SER A 3 -13.65 3.49 -34.16
C SER A 3 -12.51 3.85 -33.21
N PHE A 4 -12.80 4.48 -32.08
CA PHE A 4 -11.81 4.81 -31.05
C PHE A 4 -11.28 3.54 -30.37
N PHE A 5 -12.14 2.61 -30.00
CA PHE A 5 -11.74 1.30 -29.47
C PHE A 5 -10.81 0.55 -30.42
N ARG A 6 -11.16 0.51 -31.72
CA ARG A 6 -10.29 -0.10 -32.75
C ARG A 6 -8.92 0.56 -32.81
N GLN A 7 -8.84 1.90 -32.68
CA GLN A 7 -7.56 2.60 -32.68
C GLN A 7 -6.72 2.26 -31.43
N LEU A 8 -7.35 2.13 -30.25
CA LEU A 8 -6.66 1.70 -29.05
C LEU A 8 -6.08 0.28 -29.20
N LEU A 9 -6.88 -0.68 -29.70
CA LEU A 9 -6.43 -2.05 -29.98
C LEU A 9 -5.20 -2.11 -30.91
N LEU A 10 -5.14 -1.23 -31.90
CA LEU A 10 -4.05 -1.22 -32.87
C LEU A 10 -2.78 -0.54 -32.33
N ARG A 11 -2.88 0.38 -31.39
CA ARG A 11 -1.82 1.32 -31.02
C ARG A 11 -1.34 1.24 -29.59
N GLU A 12 -2.25 0.95 -28.64
CA GLU A 12 -1.84 0.83 -27.25
C GLU A 12 -1.16 -0.53 -27.01
N LYS A 13 0.15 -0.45 -26.73
CA LYS A 13 0.97 -1.57 -26.31
C LYS A 13 1.16 -1.48 -24.79
N GLY A 14 1.19 -2.62 -24.10
CA GLY A 14 1.38 -2.65 -22.66
C GLY A 14 0.11 -2.43 -21.84
N ALA A 15 -1.04 -2.19 -22.44
CA ALA A 15 -2.32 -2.21 -21.73
C ALA A 15 -2.60 -3.61 -21.17
N TYR A 16 -3.08 -3.67 -19.94
CA TYR A 16 -3.59 -4.90 -19.34
C TYR A 16 -4.94 -5.26 -19.96
N TRP A 17 -5.85 -4.28 -20.00
CA TRP A 17 -7.13 -4.37 -20.69
C TRP A 17 -7.31 -3.27 -21.71
N THR A 18 -7.70 -3.63 -22.93
CA THR A 18 -8.31 -2.70 -23.88
C THR A 18 -9.78 -3.08 -23.99
N PHE A 19 -10.67 -2.16 -23.66
CA PHE A 19 -12.09 -2.48 -23.50
C PHE A 19 -13.02 -1.40 -24.04
N ILE A 20 -14.26 -1.83 -24.31
CA ILE A 20 -15.40 -0.98 -24.52
C ILE A 20 -16.56 -1.54 -23.67
N VAL A 21 -17.16 -0.70 -22.84
CA VAL A 21 -18.30 -1.05 -21.99
C VAL A 21 -19.39 -0.01 -22.17
N HIS A 22 -20.61 -0.46 -22.46
CA HIS A 22 -21.78 0.41 -22.56
C HIS A 22 -22.73 0.16 -21.39
N THR A 23 -23.04 1.20 -20.62
CA THR A 23 -23.87 1.12 -19.41
C THR A 23 -25.34 1.51 -19.64
N GLY A 24 -25.75 1.67 -20.90
CA GLY A 24 -27.08 2.21 -21.29
C GLY A 24 -27.07 3.72 -21.54
N GLU A 25 -26.44 4.49 -20.68
CA GLU A 25 -26.36 5.95 -20.81
C GLU A 25 -24.98 6.44 -21.29
N ARG A 26 -23.94 5.70 -20.98
CA ARG A 26 -22.53 6.07 -21.24
C ARG A 26 -21.77 4.90 -21.85
N THR A 27 -20.76 5.25 -22.62
CA THR A 27 -19.81 4.27 -23.17
C THR A 27 -18.43 4.57 -22.63
N LEU A 28 -17.83 3.59 -21.96
CA LEU A 28 -16.44 3.64 -21.52
C LEU A 28 -15.57 2.96 -22.57
N VAL A 29 -14.52 3.64 -23.03
CA VAL A 29 -13.54 3.10 -23.95
C VAL A 29 -12.16 3.36 -23.37
N GLY A 30 -11.39 2.32 -23.11
CA GLY A 30 -10.14 2.46 -22.42
C GLY A 30 -9.08 1.43 -22.80
N ALA A 31 -7.85 1.78 -22.47
CA ALA A 31 -6.67 0.92 -22.54
C ALA A 31 -5.93 1.01 -21.19
N SER A 32 -6.46 0.37 -20.16
CA SER A 32 -5.90 0.41 -18.83
C SER A 32 -4.61 -0.41 -18.75
N PRO A 33 -3.51 0.16 -18.25
CA PRO A 33 -2.28 -0.56 -18.06
C PRO A 33 -2.30 -1.45 -16.82
N GLU A 34 -3.25 -1.25 -15.91
CA GLU A 34 -3.15 -1.71 -14.53
C GLU A 34 -4.22 -2.74 -14.19
N ARG A 35 -3.74 -3.95 -13.83
CA ARG A 35 -4.57 -4.95 -13.16
C ARG A 35 -4.85 -4.46 -11.74
N HIS A 36 -6.15 -4.37 -11.39
CA HIS A 36 -6.49 -4.18 -9.99
C HIS A 36 -6.24 -5.46 -9.20
N ILE A 37 -7.01 -6.50 -9.48
CA ILE A 37 -6.77 -7.84 -8.94
C ILE A 37 -7.36 -8.89 -9.87
N SER A 38 -6.69 -10.02 -10.00
CA SER A 38 -7.25 -11.21 -10.62
C SER A 38 -7.19 -12.40 -9.66
N VAL A 39 -8.16 -13.31 -9.77
CA VAL A 39 -8.17 -14.59 -9.05
C VAL A 39 -8.46 -15.69 -10.04
N ARG A 40 -7.55 -16.66 -10.16
CA ARG A 40 -7.71 -17.84 -10.97
C ARG A 40 -7.09 -19.04 -10.27
N ASP A 41 -7.82 -20.12 -10.14
CA ASP A 41 -7.38 -21.35 -9.48
C ASP A 41 -6.85 -21.10 -8.05
N GLY A 42 -7.52 -20.19 -7.31
CA GLY A 42 -7.11 -19.78 -5.96
C GLY A 42 -5.93 -18.80 -5.90
N LEU A 43 -5.26 -18.53 -7.02
CA LEU A 43 -4.16 -17.56 -7.06
C LEU A 43 -4.70 -16.15 -7.30
N ALA A 44 -4.55 -15.29 -6.29
CA ALA A 44 -4.81 -13.85 -6.38
C ALA A 44 -3.54 -13.12 -6.83
N VAL A 45 -3.68 -12.17 -7.77
CA VAL A 45 -2.57 -11.36 -8.27
C VAL A 45 -3.00 -9.90 -8.40
N MET A 46 -2.29 -8.98 -7.72
CA MET A 46 -2.35 -7.54 -7.91
C MET A 46 -1.15 -7.07 -8.74
N ASN A 47 -1.27 -5.93 -9.42
CA ASN A 47 -0.20 -5.40 -10.25
C ASN A 47 -0.07 -3.88 -10.05
N PRO A 48 0.50 -3.44 -8.93
CA PRO A 48 0.74 -2.02 -8.69
C PRO A 48 1.72 -1.44 -9.71
N ILE A 49 1.31 -0.33 -10.30
CA ILE A 49 2.09 0.44 -11.26
C ILE A 49 2.32 1.82 -10.68
N SER A 50 3.57 2.29 -10.68
CA SER A 50 3.91 3.61 -10.15
C SER A 50 5.06 4.25 -10.91
N GLY A 51 5.16 5.56 -10.78
CA GLY A 51 6.14 6.36 -11.50
C GLY A 51 5.83 6.49 -12.99
N THR A 52 6.32 7.56 -13.62
CA THR A 52 6.05 7.80 -15.03
C THR A 52 7.28 8.37 -15.74
N TYR A 53 7.95 7.55 -16.56
CA TYR A 53 8.94 8.01 -17.50
C TYR A 53 8.26 8.40 -18.81
N ARG A 54 8.27 9.68 -19.13
CA ARG A 54 7.68 10.23 -20.36
C ARG A 54 8.70 10.15 -21.48
N TYR A 55 8.35 9.52 -22.59
CA TYR A 55 9.24 9.46 -23.74
C TYR A 55 9.40 10.84 -24.36
N PRO A 56 10.65 11.28 -24.61
CA PRO A 56 10.90 12.47 -25.40
C PRO A 56 10.45 12.28 -26.87
N PRO A 57 10.30 13.35 -27.64
CA PRO A 57 9.90 13.24 -29.05
C PRO A 57 10.79 12.33 -29.90
N ALA A 58 12.07 12.19 -29.54
CA ALA A 58 13.03 11.30 -30.21
C ALA A 58 12.86 9.81 -29.82
N GLY A 59 11.95 9.50 -28.87
CA GLY A 59 11.77 8.17 -28.29
C GLY A 59 12.58 7.96 -27.02
N PRO A 60 12.35 6.82 -26.30
CA PRO A 60 13.03 6.52 -25.06
C PRO A 60 14.53 6.32 -25.24
N ASN A 61 15.35 6.78 -24.31
CA ASN A 61 16.78 6.56 -24.27
C ASN A 61 17.24 6.05 -22.90
N LEU A 62 18.35 5.34 -22.88
CA LEU A 62 18.85 4.68 -21.68
C LEU A 62 19.21 5.67 -20.56
N ALA A 63 19.82 6.81 -20.88
CA ALA A 63 20.26 7.76 -19.87
C ALA A 63 19.07 8.32 -19.08
N GLU A 64 18.01 8.72 -19.76
CA GLU A 64 16.79 9.24 -19.12
C GLU A 64 16.01 8.15 -18.34
N VAL A 65 16.00 6.91 -18.85
CA VAL A 65 15.42 5.77 -18.07
C VAL A 65 16.20 5.54 -16.78
N MET A 66 17.53 5.61 -16.82
CA MET A 66 18.35 5.48 -15.63
C MET A 66 18.11 6.63 -14.64
N GLU A 67 18.00 7.88 -15.11
CA GLU A 67 17.65 9.02 -14.28
C GLU A 67 16.25 8.85 -13.64
N PHE A 68 15.28 8.37 -14.39
CA PHE A 68 13.95 8.03 -13.86
C PHE A 68 14.01 6.95 -12.77
N LEU A 69 14.83 5.91 -12.97
CA LEU A 69 14.96 4.83 -11.99
C LEU A 69 15.72 5.25 -10.73
N ASP A 70 16.62 6.24 -10.83
CA ASP A 70 17.34 6.82 -9.71
C ASP A 70 16.55 7.91 -8.96
N ASN A 71 15.40 8.33 -9.51
CA ASN A 71 14.59 9.41 -8.94
C ASN A 71 13.92 8.97 -7.63
N ARG A 72 14.22 9.71 -6.55
CA ARG A 72 13.72 9.41 -5.21
C ARG A 72 12.20 9.53 -5.10
N LYS A 73 11.59 10.53 -5.77
CA LYS A 73 10.12 10.70 -5.78
C LYS A 73 9.42 9.47 -6.34
N GLU A 74 9.93 8.94 -7.45
CA GLU A 74 9.39 7.75 -8.11
C GLU A 74 9.58 6.48 -7.27
N ALA A 75 10.69 6.39 -6.55
CA ALA A 75 10.94 5.29 -5.62
C ALA A 75 10.00 5.33 -4.40
N ASP A 76 9.80 6.52 -3.80
CA ASP A 76 8.91 6.71 -2.64
C ASP A 76 7.45 6.44 -3.01
N GLU A 77 7.01 6.86 -4.21
CA GLU A 77 5.66 6.58 -4.73
C GLU A 77 5.44 5.07 -4.90
N LEU A 78 6.37 4.40 -5.56
CA LEU A 78 6.28 2.96 -5.78
C LEU A 78 6.24 2.16 -4.46
N TYR A 79 7.08 2.54 -3.50
CA TYR A 79 7.10 1.91 -2.18
C TYR A 79 5.75 2.06 -1.47
N MET A 80 5.16 3.26 -1.50
CA MET A 80 3.87 3.54 -0.86
C MET A 80 2.76 2.65 -1.41
N VAL A 81 2.66 2.49 -2.72
CA VAL A 81 1.59 1.67 -3.33
C VAL A 81 1.79 0.18 -3.09
N VAL A 82 3.03 -0.31 -3.16
CA VAL A 82 3.36 -1.72 -2.87
C VAL A 82 3.06 -2.07 -1.42
N ASP A 83 3.41 -1.19 -0.48
CA ASP A 83 3.12 -1.38 0.96
C ASP A 83 1.61 -1.49 1.21
N GLU A 84 0.80 -0.62 0.61
CA GLU A 84 -0.66 -0.64 0.79
C GLU A 84 -1.30 -1.88 0.15
N GLU A 85 -0.86 -2.27 -1.05
CA GLU A 85 -1.38 -3.48 -1.70
C GLU A 85 -0.92 -4.76 -1.00
N LEU A 86 0.27 -4.79 -0.40
CA LEU A 86 0.71 -5.89 0.46
C LEU A 86 -0.20 -6.07 1.68
N LYS A 87 -0.66 -4.97 2.28
CA LYS A 87 -1.65 -5.02 3.37
C LYS A 87 -2.97 -5.64 2.90
N MET A 88 -3.44 -5.24 1.71
CA MET A 88 -4.64 -5.83 1.09
C MET A 88 -4.44 -7.33 0.84
N MET A 89 -3.32 -7.73 0.25
CA MET A 89 -3.01 -9.15 0.01
C MET A 89 -2.86 -9.94 1.31
N ALA A 90 -2.26 -9.37 2.35
CA ALA A 90 -2.20 -10.01 3.67
C ALA A 90 -3.58 -10.24 4.29
N ARG A 91 -4.56 -9.44 3.92
CA ARG A 91 -5.94 -9.54 4.39
C ARG A 91 -6.75 -10.61 3.66
N ILE A 92 -6.54 -10.76 2.35
CA ILE A 92 -7.35 -11.65 1.51
C ILE A 92 -6.70 -13.01 1.24
N CYS A 93 -5.38 -13.13 1.35
CA CYS A 93 -4.63 -14.35 1.08
C CYS A 93 -4.26 -15.08 2.37
N GLU A 94 -4.16 -16.42 2.28
CA GLU A 94 -3.90 -17.29 3.41
C GLU A 94 -2.54 -17.03 4.05
N ASP A 95 -1.49 -16.87 3.21
CA ASP A 95 -0.12 -16.61 3.64
C ASP A 95 0.36 -15.18 3.31
N GLY A 96 -0.57 -14.26 3.02
CA GLY A 96 -0.24 -12.91 2.56
C GLY A 96 0.25 -12.86 1.12
N GLY A 97 0.89 -11.76 0.72
CA GLY A 97 1.40 -11.54 -0.63
C GLY A 97 2.89 -11.86 -0.79
N ARG A 98 3.31 -12.25 -1.98
CA ARG A 98 4.70 -12.31 -2.44
C ARG A 98 4.90 -11.26 -3.52
N VAL A 99 5.94 -10.44 -3.39
CA VAL A 99 6.29 -9.41 -4.37
C VAL A 99 7.24 -9.97 -5.41
N LEU A 100 6.93 -9.73 -6.67
CA LEU A 100 7.74 -10.07 -7.84
C LEU A 100 8.04 -8.81 -8.64
N GLY A 101 9.26 -8.64 -9.07
CA GLY A 101 9.72 -7.45 -9.78
C GLY A 101 10.80 -6.68 -8.99
N PRO A 102 11.01 -5.38 -9.25
CA PRO A 102 10.24 -4.55 -10.20
C PRO A 102 10.59 -4.81 -11.67
N TYR A 103 9.65 -4.41 -12.53
CA TYR A 103 9.82 -4.44 -13.99
C TYR A 103 9.55 -3.07 -14.60
N LEU A 104 10.08 -2.82 -15.79
CA LEU A 104 9.73 -1.65 -16.57
C LEU A 104 8.57 -2.00 -17.51
N LYS A 105 7.41 -1.37 -17.28
CA LYS A 105 6.23 -1.50 -18.12
C LYS A 105 6.24 -0.45 -19.20
N GLU A 106 6.61 -0.85 -20.41
CA GLU A 106 6.67 0.04 -21.55
C GLU A 106 5.31 0.15 -22.25
N MET A 107 4.87 1.39 -22.45
CA MET A 107 3.66 1.73 -23.19
C MET A 107 3.99 2.51 -24.47
N ALA A 108 2.97 2.98 -25.20
CA ALA A 108 3.18 3.65 -26.47
C ALA A 108 3.95 4.98 -26.36
N HIS A 109 3.77 5.75 -25.28
CA HIS A 109 4.31 7.10 -25.12
C HIS A 109 5.03 7.36 -23.78
N LEU A 110 5.08 6.36 -22.93
CA LEU A 110 5.69 6.44 -21.61
C LEU A 110 6.02 5.04 -21.09
N ALA A 111 6.77 4.96 -19.98
CA ALA A 111 6.92 3.73 -19.21
C ALA A 111 6.63 3.98 -17.73
N HIS A 112 6.26 2.91 -17.05
CA HIS A 112 6.06 2.85 -15.61
C HIS A 112 6.99 1.81 -14.99
N THR A 113 7.17 1.86 -13.68
CA THR A 113 7.64 0.70 -12.92
C THR A 113 6.44 -0.09 -12.40
N GLU A 114 6.53 -1.42 -12.42
CA GLU A 114 5.46 -2.29 -11.94
C GLU A 114 6.00 -3.41 -11.05
N TYR A 115 5.17 -3.83 -10.11
CA TYR A 115 5.33 -5.09 -9.38
C TYR A 115 4.14 -6.01 -9.63
N PHE A 116 4.33 -7.28 -9.35
CA PHE A 116 3.24 -8.23 -9.13
C PHE A 116 3.25 -8.65 -7.66
N ILE A 117 2.07 -8.73 -7.07
CA ILE A 117 1.90 -9.25 -5.71
C ILE A 117 0.94 -10.42 -5.82
N GLU A 118 1.43 -11.62 -5.54
CA GLU A 118 0.67 -12.85 -5.68
C GLU A 118 0.46 -13.55 -4.34
N GLY A 119 -0.66 -14.26 -4.16
CA GLY A 119 -0.93 -15.04 -2.96
C GLY A 119 -2.12 -15.97 -3.15
N GLN A 120 -2.17 -17.05 -2.37
CA GLN A 120 -3.29 -18.01 -2.40
C GLN A 120 -4.47 -17.49 -1.59
N THR A 121 -5.67 -17.64 -2.14
CA THR A 121 -6.92 -17.27 -1.48
C THR A 121 -8.02 -18.27 -1.76
N SER A 122 -8.77 -18.63 -0.72
CA SER A 122 -9.99 -19.43 -0.82
C SER A 122 -11.26 -18.58 -0.67
N ARG A 123 -11.12 -17.25 -0.56
CA ARG A 123 -12.25 -16.33 -0.37
C ARG A 123 -13.11 -16.20 -1.63
N ASP A 124 -14.39 -15.88 -1.43
CA ASP A 124 -15.28 -15.51 -2.55
C ASP A 124 -14.70 -14.27 -3.28
N VAL A 125 -14.64 -14.35 -4.60
CA VAL A 125 -14.05 -13.30 -5.45
C VAL A 125 -14.71 -11.93 -5.28
N ARG A 126 -15.99 -11.86 -4.86
CA ARG A 126 -16.69 -10.60 -4.56
C ARG A 126 -16.20 -9.98 -3.26
N GLU A 127 -15.85 -10.81 -2.27
CA GLU A 127 -15.21 -10.35 -1.03
C GLU A 127 -13.80 -9.86 -1.32
N VAL A 128 -13.04 -10.62 -2.10
CA VAL A 128 -11.71 -10.22 -2.57
C VAL A 128 -11.78 -8.84 -3.22
N LEU A 129 -12.70 -8.64 -4.16
CA LEU A 129 -12.86 -7.35 -4.83
C LEU A 129 -13.22 -6.23 -3.86
N ARG A 130 -14.13 -6.48 -2.91
CA ARG A 130 -14.55 -5.48 -1.90
C ARG A 130 -13.40 -5.09 -0.96
N GLU A 131 -12.64 -6.07 -0.49
CA GLU A 131 -11.55 -5.86 0.47
C GLU A 131 -10.31 -5.18 -0.14
N THR A 132 -10.20 -5.16 -1.47
CA THR A 132 -9.11 -4.52 -2.20
C THR A 132 -9.48 -3.17 -2.83
N LEU A 133 -10.73 -2.69 -2.65
CA LEU A 133 -11.13 -1.35 -3.07
C LEU A 133 -10.89 -0.34 -1.94
N PHE A 134 -10.41 0.88 -2.26
CA PHE A 134 -10.06 1.40 -3.58
C PHE A 134 -8.57 1.21 -3.82
N ALA A 135 -8.17 1.09 -5.11
CA ALA A 135 -6.77 0.90 -5.48
C ALA A 135 -5.87 2.06 -5.01
N PRO A 136 -4.79 1.78 -4.28
CA PRO A 136 -3.91 2.81 -3.69
C PRO A 136 -3.19 3.66 -4.74
N THR A 137 -2.91 3.08 -5.90
CA THR A 137 -2.27 3.75 -7.04
C THR A 137 -3.04 4.94 -7.57
N VAL A 138 -4.37 4.97 -7.35
CA VAL A 138 -5.26 6.06 -7.79
C VAL A 138 -5.91 6.83 -6.64
N THR A 139 -5.78 6.36 -5.41
CA THR A 139 -6.30 7.03 -4.21
C THR A 139 -5.19 7.53 -3.30
N GLY A 140 -4.20 6.72 -3.01
CA GLY A 140 -3.09 7.01 -2.09
C GLY A 140 -3.15 6.21 -0.80
N SER A 141 -2.17 6.40 0.07
CA SER A 141 -2.01 5.73 1.36
C SER A 141 -1.74 6.74 2.48
N PRO A 142 -2.23 6.54 3.69
CA PRO A 142 -3.27 5.60 4.10
C PRO A 142 -4.61 5.91 3.42
N LEU A 143 -5.34 4.86 3.03
CA LEU A 143 -6.51 4.96 2.15
C LEU A 143 -7.57 5.96 2.63
N GLU A 144 -7.96 5.89 3.91
CA GLU A 144 -8.97 6.81 4.47
C GLU A 144 -8.52 8.27 4.43
N SER A 145 -7.27 8.55 4.77
CA SER A 145 -6.71 9.90 4.74
C SER A 145 -6.68 10.43 3.31
N ALA A 146 -6.27 9.62 2.35
CA ALA A 146 -6.27 9.96 0.94
C ALA A 146 -7.69 10.27 0.44
N CYS A 147 -8.69 9.45 0.79
CA CYS A 147 -10.09 9.70 0.44
C CYS A 147 -10.62 11.02 1.02
N ARG A 148 -10.23 11.40 2.25
CA ARG A 148 -10.59 12.70 2.86
C ARG A 148 -9.97 13.88 2.08
N VAL A 149 -8.71 13.74 1.66
CA VAL A 149 -8.02 14.74 0.84
C VAL A 149 -8.69 14.88 -0.52
N ILE A 150 -8.95 13.76 -1.20
CA ILE A 150 -9.67 13.75 -2.47
C ILE A 150 -11.01 14.48 -2.34
N ARG A 151 -11.83 14.13 -1.34
CA ARG A 151 -13.12 14.79 -1.10
C ARG A 151 -13.00 16.31 -0.87
N ARG A 152 -11.90 16.75 -0.25
CA ARG A 152 -11.67 18.17 0.04
C ARG A 152 -11.29 18.97 -1.21
N TYR A 153 -10.48 18.38 -2.09
CA TYR A 153 -9.89 19.11 -3.23
C TYR A 153 -10.56 18.78 -4.57
N GLU A 154 -11.31 17.70 -4.65
CA GLU A 154 -12.09 17.33 -5.83
C GLU A 154 -13.59 17.50 -5.55
N PRO A 155 -14.16 18.69 -5.77
CA PRO A 155 -15.56 18.99 -5.43
C PRO A 155 -16.57 18.19 -6.29
N GLN A 156 -16.13 17.70 -7.45
CA GLN A 156 -16.93 16.84 -8.32
C GLN A 156 -16.53 15.37 -8.11
N GLY A 157 -17.49 14.48 -8.03
CA GLY A 157 -17.21 13.05 -7.95
C GLY A 157 -16.45 12.54 -9.18
N ARG A 158 -15.58 11.56 -8.98
CA ARG A 158 -14.75 10.96 -10.04
C ARG A 158 -15.55 10.12 -11.06
N GLY A 159 -16.80 9.78 -10.74
CA GLY A 159 -17.61 8.89 -11.58
C GLY A 159 -16.98 7.50 -11.70
N TYR A 160 -16.74 7.05 -12.91
CA TYR A 160 -16.05 5.79 -13.17
C TYR A 160 -14.52 5.89 -13.09
N TYR A 161 -13.96 7.09 -13.21
CA TYR A 161 -12.50 7.28 -13.10
C TYR A 161 -11.99 6.82 -11.73
N SER A 162 -10.88 6.09 -11.72
CA SER A 162 -10.29 5.41 -10.56
C SER A 162 -11.15 4.30 -9.90
N GLY A 163 -12.27 3.96 -10.49
CA GLY A 163 -13.02 2.75 -10.17
C GLY A 163 -12.40 1.51 -10.81
N VAL A 164 -13.16 0.43 -10.83
CA VAL A 164 -12.73 -0.88 -11.34
C VAL A 164 -13.77 -1.44 -12.30
N ALA A 165 -13.33 -1.98 -13.43
CA ALA A 165 -14.11 -2.90 -14.23
C ALA A 165 -13.68 -4.34 -13.90
N ALA A 166 -14.65 -5.21 -13.62
CA ALA A 166 -14.41 -6.58 -13.23
C ALA A 166 -15.19 -7.58 -14.07
N LEU A 167 -14.53 -8.64 -14.49
CA LEU A 167 -15.11 -9.82 -15.11
C LEU A 167 -15.10 -10.96 -14.09
N ILE A 168 -16.29 -11.45 -13.73
CA ILE A 168 -16.47 -12.59 -12.84
C ILE A 168 -17.04 -13.73 -13.67
N GLY A 169 -16.31 -14.85 -13.72
CA GLY A 169 -16.69 -16.06 -14.46
C GLY A 169 -16.70 -17.30 -13.58
N GLY A 170 -17.09 -18.44 -14.13
CA GLY A 170 -16.91 -19.75 -13.53
C GLY A 170 -15.62 -20.40 -14.04
N ASP A 171 -14.97 -21.21 -13.22
CA ASP A 171 -13.77 -21.98 -13.58
C ASP A 171 -14.09 -23.36 -14.21
N GLY A 172 -15.38 -23.67 -14.36
CA GLY A 172 -15.84 -24.96 -14.85
C GLY A 172 -15.82 -26.10 -13.81
N GLN A 173 -15.30 -25.86 -12.61
CA GLN A 173 -15.23 -26.82 -11.50
C GLN A 173 -16.09 -26.40 -10.30
N GLY A 174 -16.94 -25.38 -10.47
CA GLY A 174 -17.82 -24.84 -9.44
C GLY A 174 -17.23 -23.66 -8.67
N GLY A 175 -15.97 -23.30 -8.91
CA GLY A 175 -15.34 -22.10 -8.43
C GLY A 175 -15.60 -20.87 -9.32
N ARG A 176 -15.15 -19.71 -8.87
CA ARG A 176 -15.26 -18.44 -9.61
C ARG A 176 -13.88 -17.89 -9.92
N THR A 177 -13.79 -17.30 -11.10
CA THR A 177 -12.64 -16.50 -11.53
C THR A 177 -12.97 -15.02 -11.45
N LEU A 178 -11.97 -14.21 -11.18
CA LEU A 178 -12.04 -12.75 -11.20
C LEU A 178 -10.90 -12.23 -12.08
N ASP A 179 -11.23 -11.30 -12.94
CA ASP A 179 -10.24 -10.48 -13.64
C ASP A 179 -10.71 -9.04 -13.65
N SER A 180 -9.86 -8.10 -13.19
CA SER A 180 -10.28 -6.71 -13.02
C SER A 180 -9.16 -5.73 -13.35
N ALA A 181 -9.56 -4.60 -13.93
CA ALA A 181 -8.68 -3.50 -14.31
C ALA A 181 -9.15 -2.19 -13.68
N ILE A 182 -8.20 -1.35 -13.29
CA ILE A 182 -8.49 0.00 -12.80
C ILE A 182 -8.95 0.85 -13.97
N LEU A 183 -10.03 1.63 -13.79
CA LEU A 183 -10.58 2.51 -14.80
C LEU A 183 -9.78 3.82 -14.90
N ILE A 184 -8.56 3.68 -15.38
CA ILE A 184 -7.66 4.75 -15.83
C ILE A 184 -7.39 4.61 -17.31
N ARG A 185 -6.83 5.61 -17.96
CA ARG A 185 -6.62 5.63 -19.42
C ARG A 185 -7.92 5.27 -20.15
N THR A 186 -9.01 5.84 -19.67
CA THR A 186 -10.37 5.56 -20.09
C THR A 186 -11.07 6.85 -20.49
N ALA A 187 -11.69 6.83 -21.65
CA ALA A 187 -12.60 7.88 -22.09
C ALA A 187 -14.04 7.47 -21.77
N GLU A 188 -14.76 8.39 -21.19
CA GLU A 188 -16.21 8.31 -20.96
C GLU A 188 -16.92 9.12 -22.03
N ILE A 189 -17.80 8.47 -22.79
CA ILE A 189 -18.56 9.07 -23.89
C ILE A 189 -20.02 9.11 -23.46
N GLU A 190 -20.56 10.30 -23.33
CA GLU A 190 -21.99 10.54 -23.00
C GLU A 190 -22.88 10.31 -24.23
N SER A 191 -24.19 10.19 -24.01
CA SER A 191 -25.18 9.94 -25.09
C SER A 191 -25.21 11.06 -26.12
N ASP A 192 -24.87 12.29 -25.76
CA ASP A 192 -24.74 13.44 -26.65
C ASP A 192 -23.42 13.50 -27.44
N GLY A 193 -22.52 12.52 -27.23
CA GLY A 193 -21.23 12.43 -27.88
C GLY A 193 -20.11 13.22 -27.20
N ARG A 194 -20.36 13.90 -26.08
CA ARG A 194 -19.31 14.52 -25.27
C ARG A 194 -18.37 13.44 -24.74
N LEU A 195 -17.08 13.69 -24.84
CA LEU A 195 -16.02 12.79 -24.38
C LEU A 195 -15.27 13.42 -23.22
N ARG A 196 -15.13 12.68 -22.11
CA ARG A 196 -14.31 13.05 -20.97
C ARG A 196 -13.22 12.02 -20.77
N ILE A 197 -12.03 12.48 -20.38
CA ILE A 197 -10.92 11.63 -19.99
C ILE A 197 -10.46 12.07 -18.60
N GLY A 198 -10.67 11.21 -17.60
CA GLY A 198 -10.13 11.40 -16.27
C GLY A 198 -8.63 11.07 -16.27
N VAL A 199 -7.81 11.98 -15.74
CA VAL A 199 -6.37 11.78 -15.54
C VAL A 199 -5.94 12.42 -14.24
N GLY A 200 -4.86 11.90 -13.64
CA GLY A 200 -4.29 12.42 -12.40
C GLY A 200 -2.90 11.87 -12.17
N SER A 201 -2.24 12.40 -11.17
CA SER A 201 -0.95 11.94 -10.65
C SER A 201 -1.06 11.64 -9.17
N THR A 202 -0.18 10.79 -8.69
CA THR A 202 -0.04 10.50 -7.26
C THR A 202 0.85 11.56 -6.62
N ILE A 203 0.29 12.31 -5.68
CA ILE A 203 1.02 13.39 -4.99
C ILE A 203 1.72 12.82 -3.77
N VAL A 204 3.04 12.88 -3.76
CA VAL A 204 3.90 12.47 -2.65
C VAL A 204 4.74 13.66 -2.15
N ARG A 205 5.50 13.45 -1.05
CA ARG A 205 6.28 14.52 -0.39
C ARG A 205 7.19 15.32 -1.35
N HIS A 206 7.79 14.64 -2.32
CA HIS A 206 8.75 15.22 -3.26
C HIS A 206 8.16 15.58 -4.62
N SER A 207 6.83 15.58 -4.73
CA SER A 207 6.13 15.99 -5.96
C SER A 207 6.32 17.47 -6.26
N ASP A 208 6.71 17.76 -7.51
CA ASP A 208 6.72 19.12 -8.07
C ASP A 208 5.38 19.40 -8.75
N PRO A 209 4.66 20.47 -8.40
CA PRO A 209 3.32 20.75 -8.96
C PRO A 209 3.30 20.87 -10.50
N LEU A 210 4.32 21.43 -11.11
CA LEU A 210 4.41 21.56 -12.57
C LEU A 210 4.73 20.21 -13.24
N GLY A 211 5.58 19.43 -12.60
CA GLY A 211 5.90 18.04 -13.00
C GLY A 211 4.64 17.17 -12.97
N GLU A 212 3.87 17.18 -11.89
CA GLU A 212 2.63 16.40 -11.75
C GLU A 212 1.55 16.81 -12.76
N ALA A 213 1.40 18.12 -13.00
CA ALA A 213 0.49 18.59 -14.04
C ALA A 213 0.95 18.18 -15.45
N ALA A 214 2.24 18.12 -15.71
CA ALA A 214 2.79 17.64 -16.97
C ALA A 214 2.63 16.11 -17.11
N GLU A 215 2.76 15.36 -16.03
CA GLU A 215 2.51 13.92 -15.99
C GLU A 215 1.03 13.59 -16.29
N SER A 216 0.10 14.31 -15.66
CA SER A 216 -1.33 14.17 -15.96
C SER A 216 -1.64 14.40 -17.44
N ARG A 217 -1.03 15.43 -18.06
CA ARG A 217 -1.17 15.67 -19.51
C ARG A 217 -0.58 14.53 -20.35
N ALA A 218 0.56 13.98 -19.95
CA ALA A 218 1.19 12.85 -20.63
C ALA A 218 0.32 11.60 -20.56
N LYS A 219 -0.33 11.35 -19.42
CA LYS A 219 -1.28 10.24 -19.25
C LYS A 219 -2.51 10.37 -20.15
N ALA A 220 -2.97 11.59 -20.46
CA ALA A 220 -4.03 11.83 -21.44
C ALA A 220 -3.56 11.66 -22.88
N SER A 221 -2.29 11.93 -23.16
CA SER A 221 -1.76 12.01 -24.53
C SER A 221 -1.83 10.68 -25.27
N GLY A 222 -1.72 9.53 -24.60
CA GLY A 222 -1.89 8.20 -25.20
C GLY A 222 -3.26 8.03 -25.84
N LEU A 223 -4.32 8.38 -25.09
CA LEU A 223 -5.70 8.33 -25.59
C LEU A 223 -5.90 9.36 -26.73
N ILE A 224 -5.33 10.55 -26.63
CA ILE A 224 -5.40 11.58 -27.64
C ILE A 224 -4.60 11.17 -28.89
N ALA A 225 -3.43 10.55 -28.72
CA ALA A 225 -2.56 10.09 -29.80
C ALA A 225 -3.10 8.83 -30.49
N ALA A 226 -3.93 8.02 -29.83
CA ALA A 226 -4.71 6.96 -30.49
C ALA A 226 -5.63 7.53 -31.58
N LEU A 227 -5.91 8.82 -31.51
CA LEU A 227 -6.57 9.58 -32.56
C LEU A 227 -5.61 10.07 -33.67
N LYS A 228 -4.24 10.02 -33.50
CA LYS A 228 -3.24 10.71 -34.37
C LYS A 228 -2.00 9.92 -34.89
N SER A 229 -1.62 8.73 -34.40
CA SER A 229 -0.56 7.76 -34.80
C SER A 229 0.97 8.01 -34.84
N GLN A 230 1.78 7.15 -34.12
CA GLN A 230 3.12 6.55 -34.44
C GLN A 230 3.65 5.60 -33.32
N ALA A 231 4.61 4.68 -33.58
CA ALA A 231 5.05 3.57 -32.70
C ALA A 231 6.49 3.70 -32.10
N PRO A 232 6.80 3.24 -30.85
CA PRO A 232 8.07 3.45 -30.12
C PRO A 232 9.00 2.23 -29.87
N GLN A 233 10.22 2.47 -29.29
CA GLN A 233 11.35 1.54 -28.99
C GLN A 233 11.34 1.02 -27.52
N ARG A 234 11.84 -0.19 -27.23
CA ARG A 234 11.73 -0.88 -25.92
C ARG A 234 13.06 -1.00 -25.13
N LEU A 235 13.08 -0.67 -23.84
CA LEU A 235 14.26 -0.71 -22.95
C LEU A 235 14.14 -1.63 -21.73
N GLY A 236 12.97 -2.24 -21.46
CA GLY A 236 12.71 -3.02 -20.24
C GLY A 236 13.60 -4.24 -20.01
N SER A 237 14.22 -4.79 -21.07
CA SER A 237 15.18 -5.91 -21.00
C SER A 237 16.66 -5.50 -20.96
N HIS A 238 16.95 -4.19 -20.95
CA HIS A 238 18.34 -3.71 -20.93
C HIS A 238 18.99 -4.03 -19.56
N PRO A 239 20.20 -4.65 -19.51
CA PRO A 239 20.82 -5.10 -18.24
C PRO A 239 20.92 -4.02 -17.17
N HIS A 240 21.27 -2.78 -17.51
CA HIS A 240 21.35 -1.67 -16.57
C HIS A 240 19.97 -1.28 -16.01
N VAL A 241 18.93 -1.32 -16.82
CA VAL A 241 17.55 -1.07 -16.39
C VAL A 241 17.09 -2.16 -15.40
N VAL A 242 17.36 -3.42 -15.72
CA VAL A 242 17.05 -4.56 -14.84
C VAL A 242 17.78 -4.44 -13.49
N ALA A 243 19.07 -4.10 -13.50
CA ALA A 243 19.84 -3.91 -12.26
C ALA A 243 19.32 -2.73 -11.42
N ALA A 244 19.00 -1.59 -12.05
CA ALA A 244 18.43 -0.45 -11.35
C ALA A 244 17.03 -0.73 -10.79
N LEU A 245 16.21 -1.53 -11.49
CA LEU A 245 14.93 -2.01 -10.96
C LEU A 245 15.12 -2.91 -9.74
N ALA A 246 16.09 -3.84 -9.80
CA ALA A 246 16.37 -4.74 -8.68
C ALA A 246 16.79 -3.99 -7.40
N SER A 247 17.54 -2.88 -7.54
CA SER A 247 17.95 -2.07 -6.37
C SER A 247 16.76 -1.41 -5.64
N ARG A 248 15.62 -1.23 -6.32
CA ARG A 248 14.39 -0.69 -5.73
C ARG A 248 13.71 -1.65 -4.74
N ASN A 249 14.13 -2.91 -4.67
CA ASN A 249 13.65 -3.84 -3.65
C ASN A 249 14.27 -3.58 -2.26
N ALA A 250 15.35 -2.81 -2.16
CA ALA A 250 16.05 -2.55 -0.91
C ALA A 250 15.15 -2.03 0.25
N PRO A 251 14.09 -1.23 0.02
CA PRO A 251 13.17 -0.82 1.08
C PRO A 251 12.09 -1.86 1.40
N ILE A 252 11.90 -2.90 0.61
CA ILE A 252 10.90 -3.94 0.87
C ILE A 252 11.51 -4.97 1.82
N ALA A 253 10.80 -5.30 2.91
CA ALA A 253 11.24 -6.32 3.84
C ALA A 253 11.33 -7.69 3.12
N ASP A 254 12.47 -8.37 3.32
CA ASP A 254 12.78 -9.69 2.73
C ASP A 254 11.65 -10.70 2.86
N PHE A 255 10.92 -10.63 3.97
CA PHE A 255 9.76 -11.48 4.22
C PHE A 255 8.76 -11.48 3.04
N TRP A 256 8.48 -10.30 2.46
CA TRP A 256 7.49 -10.16 1.38
C TRP A 256 8.06 -10.47 0.00
N LEU A 257 9.38 -10.53 -0.14
CA LEU A 257 10.05 -10.95 -1.38
C LEU A 257 10.17 -12.47 -1.53
N ARG A 258 9.95 -13.22 -0.44
CA ARG A 258 10.05 -14.70 -0.40
C ARG A 258 8.71 -15.36 -0.65
N GLY A 259 8.73 -16.58 -1.16
CA GLY A 259 7.56 -17.45 -1.30
C GLY A 259 7.03 -17.92 0.07
N ALA A 260 5.78 -18.38 0.14
CA ALA A 260 5.12 -18.79 1.38
C ALA A 260 5.93 -19.86 2.17
N SER A 261 6.47 -20.87 1.48
CA SER A 261 7.29 -21.93 2.10
C SER A 261 8.61 -21.42 2.66
N GLU A 262 9.22 -20.39 2.05
CA GLU A 262 10.49 -19.80 2.48
C GLU A 262 10.30 -18.82 3.65
N ARG A 263 9.08 -18.31 3.83
CA ARG A 263 8.71 -17.43 4.94
C ARG A 263 8.47 -18.15 6.24
N GLN A 264 8.13 -19.45 6.19
CA GLN A 264 7.95 -20.26 7.39
C GLN A 264 9.29 -20.51 8.06
N GLN A 265 9.55 -19.75 9.14
CA GLN A 265 10.76 -19.84 9.96
C GLN A 265 10.35 -20.20 11.40
N LEU A 266 9.78 -21.41 11.56
CA LEU A 266 9.28 -21.87 12.84
C LEU A 266 10.37 -21.76 13.92
N GLN A 267 10.10 -21.03 14.98
CA GLN A 267 10.95 -20.90 16.16
C GLN A 267 10.41 -21.84 17.23
N ALA A 268 11.24 -22.82 17.64
CA ALA A 268 10.82 -23.84 18.60
C ALA A 268 10.28 -23.23 19.92
N ASP A 269 10.89 -22.15 20.39
CA ASP A 269 10.54 -21.48 21.64
C ASP A 269 9.23 -20.66 21.53
N LEU A 270 8.78 -20.36 20.32
CA LEU A 270 7.57 -19.60 20.04
C LEU A 270 6.40 -20.47 19.55
N SER A 271 6.70 -21.69 19.10
CA SER A 271 5.71 -22.58 18.51
C SER A 271 4.60 -22.93 19.51
N GLY A 272 3.37 -22.69 19.08
CA GLY A 272 2.17 -22.98 19.89
C GLY A 272 1.84 -21.94 20.97
N ARG A 273 2.65 -20.87 21.14
CA ARG A 273 2.26 -19.78 22.03
C ARG A 273 1.11 -18.97 21.45
N GLU A 274 0.21 -18.55 22.33
CA GLU A 274 -1.01 -17.83 21.97
C GLU A 274 -0.77 -16.32 21.98
N VAL A 275 -1.11 -15.63 20.89
CA VAL A 275 -0.98 -14.18 20.75
C VAL A 275 -2.34 -13.56 20.44
N LEU A 276 -2.73 -12.55 21.22
CA LEU A 276 -3.84 -11.68 20.90
C LEU A 276 -3.33 -10.41 20.22
N ILE A 277 -3.89 -10.04 19.10
CA ILE A 277 -3.70 -8.72 18.49
C ILE A 277 -5.00 -7.93 18.62
N VAL A 278 -4.95 -6.79 19.29
CA VAL A 278 -6.04 -5.83 19.34
C VAL A 278 -5.87 -4.84 18.20
N ASP A 279 -6.70 -4.96 17.19
CA ASP A 279 -6.67 -4.10 16.01
C ASP A 279 -7.30 -2.74 16.30
N ALA A 280 -6.56 -1.69 16.05
CA ALA A 280 -7.01 -0.30 16.20
C ALA A 280 -7.36 0.35 14.84
N GLU A 281 -7.93 -0.45 13.93
CA GLU A 281 -8.39 -0.03 12.59
C GLU A 281 -7.25 0.27 11.61
N ASP A 282 -6.25 -0.62 11.55
CA ASP A 282 -5.18 -0.55 10.56
C ASP A 282 -4.95 -1.90 9.88
N THR A 283 -4.95 -1.91 8.55
CA THR A 283 -4.69 -3.12 7.76
C THR A 283 -3.30 -3.72 7.98
N PHE A 284 -2.34 -2.93 8.50
CA PHE A 284 -1.02 -3.43 8.91
C PHE A 284 -1.09 -4.53 9.98
N THR A 285 -2.16 -4.56 10.78
CA THR A 285 -2.46 -5.66 11.71
C THR A 285 -2.41 -7.03 11.04
N SER A 286 -2.91 -7.13 9.80
CA SER A 286 -2.87 -8.37 9.02
C SER A 286 -1.44 -8.78 8.65
N MET A 287 -0.56 -7.84 8.35
CA MET A 287 0.87 -8.12 8.08
C MET A 287 1.56 -8.65 9.34
N ILE A 288 1.35 -8.01 10.49
CA ILE A 288 1.87 -8.48 11.79
C ILE A 288 1.41 -9.91 12.06
N ALA A 289 0.11 -10.19 11.89
CA ALA A 289 -0.45 -11.52 12.12
C ALA A 289 0.20 -12.60 11.23
N LYS A 290 0.45 -12.29 9.94
CA LYS A 290 1.12 -13.24 9.03
C LYS A 290 2.59 -13.49 9.41
N GLN A 291 3.31 -12.43 9.79
CA GLN A 291 4.69 -12.57 10.26
C GLN A 291 4.79 -13.43 11.53
N LEU A 292 3.91 -13.21 12.51
CA LEU A 292 3.88 -14.00 13.75
C LEU A 292 3.53 -15.47 13.49
N LYS A 293 2.54 -15.72 12.64
CA LYS A 293 2.18 -17.10 12.24
C LYS A 293 3.33 -17.82 11.56
N SER A 294 4.15 -17.11 10.77
CA SER A 294 5.32 -17.71 10.11
C SER A 294 6.41 -18.15 11.11
N LEU A 295 6.42 -17.60 12.32
CA LEU A 295 7.31 -18.00 13.41
C LEU A 295 6.74 -19.18 14.24
N GLY A 296 5.51 -19.63 13.97
CA GLY A 296 4.86 -20.75 14.67
C GLY A 296 3.90 -20.34 15.79
N LEU A 297 3.59 -19.04 15.91
CA LEU A 297 2.65 -18.53 16.90
C LEU A 297 1.20 -18.77 16.47
N THR A 298 0.32 -19.05 17.41
CA THR A 298 -1.14 -19.03 17.23
C THR A 298 -1.64 -17.61 17.43
N VAL A 299 -2.25 -17.00 16.41
CA VAL A 299 -2.61 -15.58 16.44
C VAL A 299 -4.11 -15.39 16.33
N THR A 300 -4.70 -14.76 17.34
CA THR A 300 -6.08 -14.27 17.36
C THR A 300 -6.08 -12.76 17.15
N VAL A 301 -6.87 -12.27 16.21
CA VAL A 301 -7.06 -10.82 15.98
C VAL A 301 -8.47 -10.44 16.44
N ARG A 302 -8.59 -9.35 17.20
CA ARG A 302 -9.85 -8.75 17.64
C ARG A 302 -9.82 -7.25 17.39
N GLY A 303 -10.88 -6.73 16.82
CA GLY A 303 -11.08 -5.27 16.74
C GLY A 303 -11.23 -4.67 18.15
N PHE A 304 -10.77 -3.45 18.36
CA PHE A 304 -10.88 -2.77 19.65
C PHE A 304 -12.34 -2.66 20.16
N GLN A 305 -13.33 -2.74 19.27
CA GLN A 305 -14.76 -2.68 19.59
C GLN A 305 -15.33 -4.06 19.93
N GLU A 306 -14.63 -5.14 19.63
CA GLU A 306 -15.08 -6.50 19.91
C GLU A 306 -14.80 -6.87 21.35
N PRO A 307 -15.61 -7.74 21.97
CA PRO A 307 -15.29 -8.26 23.29
C PRO A 307 -14.07 -9.19 23.22
N TYR A 308 -13.09 -8.97 24.09
CA TYR A 308 -11.94 -9.84 24.29
C TYR A 308 -11.48 -9.84 25.75
N SER A 309 -10.70 -10.84 26.13
CA SER A 309 -9.96 -10.91 27.40
C SER A 309 -8.48 -11.06 27.10
N PHE A 310 -7.63 -10.63 28.01
CA PHE A 310 -6.19 -10.88 27.94
C PHE A 310 -5.81 -12.27 28.46
N ASP A 311 -6.73 -12.98 29.13
CA ASP A 311 -6.47 -14.29 29.71
C ASP A 311 -6.26 -15.35 28.64
N GLY A 312 -5.31 -16.24 28.89
CA GLY A 312 -4.98 -17.33 27.97
C GLY A 312 -4.01 -16.98 26.85
N TYR A 313 -3.55 -15.74 26.78
CA TYR A 313 -2.54 -15.32 25.81
C TYR A 313 -1.17 -15.13 26.46
N ASP A 314 -0.13 -15.63 25.81
CA ASP A 314 1.27 -15.45 26.22
C ASP A 314 1.78 -14.04 25.93
N LEU A 315 1.26 -13.42 24.88
CA LEU A 315 1.59 -12.07 24.44
C LEU A 315 0.36 -11.34 23.91
N VAL A 316 0.23 -10.08 24.28
CA VAL A 316 -0.77 -9.17 23.70
C VAL A 316 -0.07 -8.15 22.79
N ILE A 317 -0.59 -7.94 21.58
CA ILE A 317 -0.14 -6.87 20.71
C ILE A 317 -1.24 -5.82 20.60
N MET A 318 -0.95 -4.63 21.10
CA MET A 318 -1.80 -3.47 20.89
C MET A 318 -1.45 -2.88 19.54
N GLY A 319 -2.34 -3.00 18.59
CA GLY A 319 -2.10 -2.76 17.16
C GLY A 319 -1.97 -1.29 16.77
N PRO A 320 -1.51 -1.05 15.55
CA PRO A 320 -1.49 0.28 14.95
C PRO A 320 -2.90 0.77 14.61
N GLY A 321 -3.03 2.06 14.37
CA GLY A 321 -4.30 2.66 13.96
C GLY A 321 -4.18 4.14 13.67
N PRO A 322 -5.14 4.72 12.94
CA PRO A 322 -5.24 6.15 12.74
C PRO A 322 -5.82 6.82 14.00
N GLY A 323 -5.37 8.03 14.30
CA GLY A 323 -5.95 8.84 15.37
C GLY A 323 -4.96 9.79 16.03
N ASN A 324 -5.48 10.61 16.90
CA ASN A 324 -4.68 11.46 17.77
C ASN A 324 -4.62 10.81 19.17
N PRO A 325 -3.45 10.33 19.62
CA PRO A 325 -3.32 9.59 20.87
C PRO A 325 -3.65 10.42 22.13
N THR A 326 -3.75 11.73 22.02
CA THR A 326 -4.10 12.64 23.13
C THR A 326 -5.61 12.85 23.29
N GLU A 327 -6.42 12.45 22.31
CA GLU A 327 -7.87 12.64 22.31
C GLU A 327 -8.60 11.49 23.04
N ILE A 328 -8.38 11.37 24.34
CA ILE A 328 -8.92 10.28 25.19
C ILE A 328 -10.46 10.17 25.11
N GLY A 329 -11.15 11.26 24.76
CA GLY A 329 -12.61 11.25 24.57
C GLY A 329 -13.08 10.48 23.33
N GLN A 330 -12.22 10.15 22.39
CA GLN A 330 -12.56 9.27 21.28
C GLN A 330 -12.63 7.80 21.77
N PRO A 331 -13.68 7.04 21.42
CA PRO A 331 -13.88 5.68 21.93
C PRO A 331 -12.65 4.78 21.75
N LYS A 332 -12.04 4.77 20.57
CA LYS A 332 -10.83 4.00 20.27
C LYS A 332 -9.65 4.41 21.16
N ILE A 333 -9.36 5.69 21.21
CA ILE A 333 -8.21 6.21 21.99
C ILE A 333 -8.41 5.93 23.47
N GLY A 334 -9.61 6.21 24.01
CA GLY A 334 -9.96 5.88 25.39
C GLY A 334 -9.82 4.38 25.69
N HIS A 335 -10.27 3.52 24.79
CA HIS A 335 -10.10 2.07 24.90
C HIS A 335 -8.63 1.65 24.94
N LEU A 336 -7.79 2.17 24.04
CA LEU A 336 -6.35 1.87 24.03
C LEU A 336 -5.66 2.31 25.32
N HIS A 337 -5.99 3.49 25.86
CA HIS A 337 -5.47 3.94 27.15
C HIS A 337 -5.85 3.01 28.30
N LEU A 338 -7.12 2.57 28.35
CA LEU A 338 -7.58 1.64 29.41
C LEU A 338 -6.89 0.27 29.27
N ALA A 339 -6.85 -0.28 28.07
CA ALA A 339 -6.25 -1.58 27.80
C ALA A 339 -4.74 -1.58 28.13
N ILE A 340 -3.99 -0.58 27.71
CA ILE A 340 -2.55 -0.47 27.99
C ILE A 340 -2.29 -0.28 29.49
N ARG A 341 -3.09 0.52 30.20
CA ARG A 341 -2.97 0.66 31.65
C ARG A 341 -3.25 -0.65 32.39
N SER A 342 -4.26 -1.43 31.95
CA SER A 342 -4.53 -2.77 32.51
C SER A 342 -3.34 -3.70 32.30
N LEU A 343 -2.79 -3.77 31.07
CA LEU A 343 -1.63 -4.58 30.77
C LEU A 343 -0.39 -4.22 31.60
N LEU A 344 -0.15 -2.91 31.81
CA LEU A 344 0.94 -2.43 32.68
C LEU A 344 0.70 -2.80 34.15
N SER A 345 -0.50 -2.58 34.69
CA SER A 345 -0.84 -2.86 36.09
C SER A 345 -0.80 -4.36 36.41
N GLU A 346 -1.23 -5.19 35.44
CA GLU A 346 -1.22 -6.65 35.56
C GLU A 346 0.16 -7.26 35.23
N ARG A 347 1.11 -6.43 34.79
CA ARG A 347 2.45 -6.85 34.37
C ARG A 347 2.43 -7.95 33.31
N ARG A 348 1.48 -7.88 32.38
CA ARG A 348 1.36 -8.82 31.27
C ARG A 348 2.36 -8.49 30.16
N PRO A 349 2.97 -9.49 29.53
CA PRO A 349 3.79 -9.27 28.35
C PRO A 349 2.93 -8.68 27.21
N PHE A 350 3.34 -7.53 26.70
CA PHE A 350 2.69 -6.94 25.53
C PHE A 350 3.63 -6.13 24.67
N LEU A 351 3.25 -5.94 23.42
CA LEU A 351 3.90 -5.07 22.46
C LEU A 351 2.90 -4.00 22.01
N ALA A 352 3.31 -2.75 21.95
CA ALA A 352 2.50 -1.65 21.43
C ALA A 352 3.10 -1.12 20.12
N VAL A 353 2.29 -0.98 19.07
CA VAL A 353 2.74 -0.61 17.73
C VAL A 353 2.10 0.69 17.28
N CYS A 354 2.89 1.62 16.75
CA CYS A 354 2.46 2.88 16.15
C CYS A 354 1.56 3.70 17.11
N LEU A 355 0.25 3.84 16.82
CA LEU A 355 -0.70 4.55 17.68
C LEU A 355 -0.67 4.03 19.12
N SER A 356 -0.68 2.71 19.28
CA SER A 356 -0.63 2.10 20.62
C SER A 356 0.71 2.34 21.33
N HIS A 357 1.83 2.44 20.61
CA HIS A 357 3.11 2.85 21.19
C HIS A 357 3.08 4.32 21.65
N GLN A 358 2.43 5.19 20.90
CA GLN A 358 2.24 6.59 21.30
C GLN A 358 1.36 6.71 22.56
N VAL A 359 0.29 5.89 22.65
CA VAL A 359 -0.55 5.80 23.86
C VAL A 359 0.26 5.22 25.02
N LEU A 360 1.05 4.17 24.82
CA LEU A 360 1.95 3.63 25.84
C LEU A 360 2.90 4.70 26.36
N SER A 361 3.52 5.46 25.46
CA SER A 361 4.42 6.56 25.82
C SER A 361 3.73 7.59 26.73
N LEU A 362 2.49 7.94 26.42
CA LEU A 362 1.68 8.81 27.30
C LEU A 362 1.36 8.16 28.66
N CYS A 363 1.05 6.88 28.67
CA CYS A 363 0.79 6.15 29.92
C CYS A 363 2.03 6.06 30.82
N LEU A 364 3.22 6.06 30.22
CA LEU A 364 4.53 6.10 30.91
C LEU A 364 4.98 7.52 31.26
N GLY A 365 4.19 8.54 30.93
CA GLY A 365 4.50 9.94 31.27
C GLY A 365 5.52 10.60 30.34
N LEU A 366 5.82 10.02 29.20
CA LEU A 366 6.68 10.66 28.20
C LEU A 366 5.96 11.81 27.49
N ASP A 367 6.72 12.85 27.14
CA ASP A 367 6.21 13.98 26.37
C ASP A 367 5.96 13.56 24.93
N LEU A 368 4.71 13.64 24.47
CA LEU A 368 4.32 13.30 23.11
C LEU A 368 4.09 14.56 22.30
N GLN A 369 4.87 14.75 21.26
CA GLN A 369 4.83 15.94 20.42
C GLN A 369 4.37 15.63 19.02
N ARG A 370 3.60 16.56 18.44
CA ARG A 370 3.28 16.50 17.02
C ARG A 370 4.51 16.92 16.20
N ARG A 371 4.90 16.12 15.25
CA ARG A 371 6.00 16.43 14.34
C ARG A 371 5.62 17.59 13.41
N GLN A 372 6.56 18.45 13.11
CA GLN A 372 6.38 19.49 12.10
C GLN A 372 6.18 18.86 10.72
N GLU A 373 6.98 17.85 10.41
CA GLU A 373 6.87 17.04 9.22
C GLU A 373 6.54 15.59 9.61
N PRO A 374 5.31 15.12 9.34
CA PRO A 374 4.94 13.72 9.56
C PRO A 374 5.79 12.77 8.74
N ASN A 375 6.17 11.64 9.34
CA ASN A 375 6.75 10.55 8.57
C ASN A 375 5.63 9.79 7.85
N GLN A 376 5.78 9.59 6.55
CA GLN A 376 4.87 8.84 5.71
C GLN A 376 5.70 7.90 4.83
N GLY A 377 5.84 6.63 5.24
CA GLY A 377 6.67 5.64 4.54
C GLY A 377 8.18 5.96 4.56
N VAL A 378 8.63 6.74 5.53
CA VAL A 378 10.06 7.10 5.65
C VAL A 378 10.81 5.96 6.30
N GLN A 379 11.83 5.43 5.62
CA GLN A 379 12.74 4.45 6.20
C GLN A 379 13.94 5.14 6.84
N LYS A 380 14.23 4.75 8.07
CA LYS A 380 15.41 5.22 8.82
C LYS A 380 16.15 4.04 9.45
N GLN A 381 17.46 4.17 9.54
CA GLN A 381 18.26 3.32 10.41
C GLN A 381 18.17 3.90 11.82
N ILE A 382 17.81 3.07 12.78
CA ILE A 382 17.74 3.42 14.18
C ILE A 382 18.68 2.53 14.98
N ASP A 383 19.07 3.00 16.16
CA ASP A 383 19.69 2.18 17.20
C ASP A 383 18.56 1.60 18.06
N LEU A 384 18.26 0.32 17.92
CA LEU A 384 17.28 -0.38 18.75
C LEU A 384 18.01 -1.17 19.83
N PHE A 385 18.19 -0.56 20.99
CA PHE A 385 18.89 -1.16 22.14
C PHE A 385 20.30 -1.72 21.79
N GLY A 386 21.07 -0.97 21.00
CA GLY A 386 22.41 -1.34 20.56
C GLY A 386 22.49 -2.10 19.25
N ALA A 387 21.36 -2.47 18.66
CA ALA A 387 21.29 -3.06 17.33
C ALA A 387 20.88 -2.00 16.28
N ALA A 388 21.63 -1.93 15.18
CA ALA A 388 21.32 -1.04 14.07
C ALA A 388 20.23 -1.66 13.20
N GLU A 389 19.00 -1.17 13.32
CA GLU A 389 17.83 -1.69 12.61
C GLU A 389 17.27 -0.68 11.62
N ARG A 390 16.81 -1.17 10.46
CA ARG A 390 16.12 -0.36 9.46
C ARG A 390 14.63 -0.51 9.65
N VAL A 391 13.96 0.59 9.98
CA VAL A 391 12.49 0.61 10.23
C VAL A 391 11.77 1.64 9.40
N GLY A 392 10.54 1.33 9.02
CA GLY A 392 9.62 2.23 8.34
C GLY A 392 8.75 2.99 9.33
N PHE A 393 8.59 4.29 9.10
CA PHE A 393 7.79 5.16 9.95
C PHE A 393 6.58 5.72 9.23
N TYR A 394 5.42 5.61 9.90
CA TYR A 394 4.16 6.23 9.55
C TYR A 394 3.62 6.94 10.79
N ASN A 395 4.23 8.07 11.19
CA ASN A 395 3.83 8.74 12.42
C ASN A 395 3.74 10.26 12.29
N THR A 396 2.65 10.80 12.83
CA THR A 396 2.43 12.25 13.00
C THR A 396 2.89 12.73 14.36
N PHE A 397 2.95 11.85 15.35
CA PHE A 397 3.38 12.12 16.71
C PHE A 397 4.61 11.28 17.04
N ALA A 398 5.49 11.82 17.87
CA ALA A 398 6.63 11.11 18.45
C ALA A 398 6.75 11.43 19.93
N ALA A 399 7.01 10.40 20.73
CA ALA A 399 7.39 10.61 22.12
C ALA A 399 8.83 11.11 22.20
N ARG A 400 9.16 11.86 23.26
CA ARG A 400 10.51 12.33 23.54
C ARG A 400 10.98 11.90 24.89
N ALA A 401 12.24 11.47 24.96
CA ALA A 401 12.94 11.17 26.20
C ALA A 401 14.28 11.86 26.22
N LEU A 402 14.67 12.34 27.42
CA LEU A 402 15.97 12.98 27.65
C LEU A 402 17.04 11.95 28.08
N GLN A 403 16.61 10.78 28.55
CA GLN A 403 17.47 9.75 29.11
C GLN A 403 17.14 8.39 28.48
N ASP A 404 18.12 7.51 28.42
CA ASP A 404 17.96 6.15 27.90
C ASP A 404 17.37 5.17 28.93
N ARG A 405 17.16 5.64 30.16
CA ARG A 405 16.52 4.89 31.25
C ARG A 405 15.75 5.83 32.16
N ILE A 406 14.51 5.45 32.46
CA ILE A 406 13.63 6.16 33.40
C ILE A 406 13.06 5.21 34.42
N GLU A 407 12.70 5.71 35.59
CA GLU A 407 12.02 4.96 36.64
C GLU A 407 10.57 5.41 36.68
N ILE A 408 9.64 4.49 36.46
CA ILE A 408 8.20 4.79 36.50
C ILE A 408 7.62 4.18 37.77
N PRO A 409 6.97 4.96 38.65
CA PRO A 409 6.22 4.42 39.77
C PRO A 409 5.26 3.32 39.30
N GLU A 410 5.14 2.22 40.07
CA GLU A 410 4.27 1.08 39.78
C GLU A 410 4.73 0.14 38.66
N VAL A 411 5.51 0.61 37.68
CA VAL A 411 6.03 -0.19 36.56
C VAL A 411 7.46 -0.66 36.83
N GLY A 412 8.32 0.25 37.31
CA GLY A 412 9.74 0.03 37.58
C GLY A 412 10.65 0.68 36.51
N PRO A 413 11.89 0.21 36.39
CA PRO A 413 12.86 0.77 35.45
C PRO A 413 12.48 0.41 34.00
N ILE A 414 12.55 1.40 33.13
CA ILE A 414 12.27 1.26 31.70
C ILE A 414 13.51 1.71 30.93
N GLU A 415 13.93 0.90 29.99
CA GLU A 415 14.95 1.26 29.00
C GLU A 415 14.28 1.90 27.77
N ILE A 416 14.92 2.93 27.24
CA ILE A 416 14.40 3.71 26.10
C ILE A 416 15.47 3.74 25.02
N SER A 417 15.12 3.26 23.85
CA SER A 417 15.88 3.51 22.64
C SER A 417 15.33 4.76 21.95
N ARG A 418 16.19 5.72 21.67
CA ARG A 418 15.79 7.02 21.10
C ARG A 418 16.83 7.54 20.12
N ASP A 419 16.39 8.36 19.22
CA ASP A 419 17.26 9.17 18.39
C ASP A 419 18.03 10.16 19.28
N ARG A 420 19.35 10.15 19.20
CA ARG A 420 20.22 10.96 20.09
C ARG A 420 20.22 12.45 19.75
N GLU A 421 19.87 12.81 18.51
CA GLU A 421 19.84 14.20 18.07
C GLU A 421 18.49 14.86 18.40
N THR A 422 17.40 14.14 18.16
CA THR A 422 16.04 14.67 18.34
C THR A 422 15.40 14.30 19.67
N GLY A 423 15.89 13.25 20.34
CA GLY A 423 15.29 12.67 21.52
C GLY A 423 14.02 11.87 21.25
N GLU A 424 13.66 11.65 19.99
CA GLU A 424 12.46 10.88 19.61
C GLU A 424 12.64 9.39 19.92
N VAL A 425 11.59 8.80 20.52
CA VAL A 425 11.50 7.40 20.94
C VAL A 425 10.75 6.59 19.87
#